data_b0800de431359df731f61076cc5a4d67
#
_entry.id   b0800de431359df731f61076cc5a4d67
#
_cell.length_a   1.000
_cell.length_b   1.000
_cell.length_c   1.000
_cell.angle_alpha   90.00
_cell.angle_beta   90.00
_cell.angle_gamma   90.00
#
_symmetry.space_group_name_H-M   'P 1'
#
loop_
_entity.id
_entity.type
_entity.pdbx_description
1 polymer ?
#
loop_
_entity_poly.entity_id
_entity_poly.type
_entity_poly.pdbx_seq_one_letter_code
_entity_poly.pdbx_strand_id
1 'polypeptide(L)'
;HNGFGLHRFKVELTGPEYAQRDVDRAVELNLDIRTGVTVLDVTSDKVVTAISRDWGLQEFEAKAVILAMGCRERPRGALAIPGTRCAGIYSAGTAQRFVNLEGYMPGKRVVILGSGDIGLIMARRMTLQGAKVLACVELMPYSSGLNRNIVQCLQDYDIPLLLSHTVTNIRGRERLEGVTVSRVDENRRPIPGTEQEFHCDTLLL
;
A
#
# COMPACT_ATOMS: atom_id res chain seq x y z
N HIS A 1 -4.99 8.21 -11.69
CA HIS A 1 -5.63 7.31 -12.67
C HIS A 1 -4.59 6.37 -13.24
N ASN A 2 -4.87 5.08 -13.28
CA ASN A 2 -3.91 4.06 -13.69
C ASN A 2 -4.25 3.45 -15.06
N GLY A 3 -5.08 4.12 -15.87
CA GLY A 3 -5.50 3.64 -17.18
C GLY A 3 -6.33 2.35 -17.11
N PHE A 4 -7.14 2.18 -16.07
CA PHE A 4 -8.04 1.05 -15.96
C PHE A 4 -8.96 0.98 -17.18
N GLY A 5 -9.16 -0.22 -17.70
CA GLY A 5 -10.10 -0.46 -18.81
C GLY A 5 -9.54 -0.26 -20.22
N LEU A 6 -8.38 0.36 -20.42
CA LEU A 6 -7.83 0.61 -21.77
C LEU A 6 -7.67 -0.67 -22.59
N HIS A 7 -7.18 -1.75 -22.01
CA HIS A 7 -7.04 -3.01 -22.73
C HIS A 7 -8.36 -3.73 -22.97
N ARG A 8 -9.26 -3.73 -21.97
CA ARG A 8 -10.51 -4.50 -22.00
C ARG A 8 -11.66 -3.73 -22.64
N PHE A 9 -11.83 -2.47 -22.27
CA PHE A 9 -12.98 -1.65 -22.67
C PHE A 9 -12.65 -0.55 -23.68
N LYS A 10 -11.36 -0.39 -24.02
CA LYS A 10 -10.85 0.66 -24.93
C LYS A 10 -11.14 2.09 -24.45
N VAL A 11 -11.39 2.25 -23.16
CA VAL A 11 -11.65 3.54 -22.51
C VAL A 11 -10.93 3.57 -21.17
N GLU A 12 -10.43 4.75 -20.79
CA GLU A 12 -9.82 4.97 -19.48
C GLU A 12 -10.92 5.13 -18.43
N LEU A 13 -10.83 4.35 -17.36
CA LEU A 13 -11.80 4.31 -16.28
C LEU A 13 -11.10 4.55 -14.94
N THR A 14 -11.84 5.06 -13.97
CA THR A 14 -11.46 4.97 -12.57
C THR A 14 -11.60 3.54 -12.05
N GLY A 15 -10.98 3.20 -10.93
CA GLY A 15 -11.14 1.88 -10.31
C GLY A 15 -12.60 1.51 -10.03
N PRO A 16 -13.40 2.42 -9.41
CA PRO A 16 -14.83 2.17 -9.20
C PRO A 16 -15.62 1.94 -10.49
N GLU A 17 -15.42 2.75 -11.52
CA GLU A 17 -16.09 2.57 -12.82
C GLU A 17 -15.73 1.24 -13.49
N TYR A 18 -14.46 0.85 -13.40
CA TYR A 18 -14.01 -0.46 -13.90
C TYR A 18 -14.70 -1.61 -13.16
N ALA A 19 -14.72 -1.56 -11.82
CA ALA A 19 -15.34 -2.58 -11.00
C ALA A 19 -16.87 -2.63 -11.22
N GLN A 20 -17.52 -1.48 -11.37
CA GLN A 20 -18.97 -1.43 -11.59
C GLN A 20 -19.40 -2.17 -12.84
N ARG A 21 -18.64 -2.08 -13.94
CA ARG A 21 -18.95 -2.85 -15.16
C ARG A 21 -18.94 -4.36 -14.96
N ASP A 22 -18.06 -4.86 -14.11
CA ASP A 22 -18.03 -6.29 -13.78
C ASP A 22 -19.14 -6.68 -12.81
N VAL A 23 -19.52 -5.80 -11.88
CA VAL A 23 -20.68 -5.99 -11.00
C VAL A 23 -21.96 -6.02 -11.83
N ASP A 24 -22.16 -5.08 -12.73
CA ASP A 24 -23.34 -5.05 -13.63
C ASP A 24 -23.43 -6.34 -14.44
N ARG A 25 -22.30 -6.80 -14.98
CA ARG A 25 -22.25 -8.05 -15.73
C ARG A 25 -22.57 -9.28 -14.87
N ALA A 26 -22.14 -9.29 -13.63
CA ALA A 26 -22.45 -10.37 -12.69
C ALA A 26 -23.96 -10.41 -12.34
N VAL A 27 -24.57 -9.23 -12.20
CA VAL A 27 -26.03 -9.10 -12.00
C VAL A 27 -26.80 -9.57 -13.23
N GLU A 28 -26.40 -9.17 -14.45
CA GLU A 28 -27.00 -9.64 -15.71
C GLU A 28 -26.95 -11.17 -15.85
N LEU A 29 -25.89 -11.79 -15.35
CA LEU A 29 -25.71 -13.25 -15.36
C LEU A 29 -26.42 -13.94 -14.20
N ASN A 30 -27.16 -13.21 -13.36
CA ASN A 30 -27.83 -13.74 -12.17
C ASN A 30 -26.90 -14.52 -11.22
N LEU A 31 -25.66 -14.04 -11.04
CA LEU A 31 -24.74 -14.65 -10.09
C LEU A 31 -25.19 -14.37 -8.65
N ASP A 32 -25.05 -15.36 -7.76
CA ASP A 32 -25.32 -15.19 -6.33
C ASP A 32 -24.20 -14.36 -5.68
N ILE A 33 -24.43 -13.05 -5.56
CA ILE A 33 -23.50 -12.11 -4.93
C ILE A 33 -23.98 -11.80 -3.53
N ARG A 34 -23.21 -12.18 -2.53
CA ARG A 34 -23.51 -11.94 -1.11
C ARG A 34 -22.59 -10.89 -0.51
N THR A 35 -23.13 -9.74 -0.21
CA THR A 35 -22.43 -8.64 0.45
C THR A 35 -22.65 -8.67 1.96
N GLY A 36 -21.81 -7.94 2.74
CA GLY A 36 -21.90 -7.93 4.21
C GLY A 36 -21.54 -9.28 4.85
N VAL A 37 -20.77 -10.13 4.12
CA VAL A 37 -20.34 -11.45 4.54
C VAL A 37 -18.85 -11.47 4.84
N THR A 38 -18.47 -12.12 5.93
CA THR A 38 -17.06 -12.37 6.28
C THR A 38 -16.79 -13.87 6.18
N VAL A 39 -15.83 -14.26 5.36
CA VAL A 39 -15.31 -15.62 5.32
C VAL A 39 -14.35 -15.81 6.50
N LEU A 40 -14.59 -16.83 7.30
CA LEU A 40 -13.80 -17.13 8.49
C LEU A 40 -12.76 -18.23 8.23
N ASP A 41 -13.13 -19.22 7.44
CA ASP A 41 -12.27 -20.37 7.14
C ASP A 41 -12.56 -20.95 5.75
N VAL A 42 -11.57 -21.60 5.17
CA VAL A 42 -11.68 -22.40 3.95
C VAL A 42 -10.87 -23.68 4.16
N THR A 43 -11.54 -24.81 4.24
CA THR A 43 -10.90 -26.11 4.47
C THR A 43 -10.26 -26.68 3.20
N SER A 44 -9.41 -27.69 3.35
CA SER A 44 -8.83 -28.46 2.23
C SER A 44 -9.91 -29.14 1.37
N ASP A 45 -11.03 -29.51 1.98
CA ASP A 45 -12.18 -30.15 1.32
C ASP A 45 -13.11 -29.11 0.63
N LYS A 46 -12.68 -27.85 0.61
CA LYS A 46 -13.38 -26.75 -0.04
C LYS A 46 -14.72 -26.38 0.62
N VAL A 47 -14.82 -26.59 1.93
CA VAL A 47 -15.91 -26.05 2.75
C VAL A 47 -15.53 -24.63 3.18
N VAL A 48 -16.36 -23.67 2.83
CA VAL A 48 -16.19 -22.27 3.16
C VAL A 48 -17.10 -21.92 4.32
N THR A 49 -16.54 -21.59 5.47
CA THR A 49 -17.28 -21.10 6.64
C THR A 49 -17.37 -19.59 6.60
N ALA A 50 -18.57 -19.05 6.61
CA ALA A 50 -18.80 -17.61 6.53
C ALA A 50 -19.86 -17.14 7.55
N ILE A 51 -19.82 -15.86 7.90
CA ILE A 51 -20.73 -15.22 8.82
C ILE A 51 -21.33 -13.93 8.24
N SER A 52 -22.59 -13.71 8.49
CA SER A 52 -23.31 -12.48 8.13
C SER A 52 -24.26 -12.08 9.28
N ARG A 53 -24.64 -10.80 9.29
CA ARG A 53 -25.68 -10.32 10.23
C ARG A 53 -27.06 -10.92 9.96
N ASP A 54 -27.36 -11.22 8.69
CA ASP A 54 -28.69 -11.60 8.26
C ASP A 54 -28.99 -13.08 8.50
N TRP A 55 -27.97 -13.93 8.43
CA TRP A 55 -28.16 -15.39 8.51
C TRP A 55 -27.20 -16.11 9.47
N GLY A 56 -26.32 -15.37 10.19
CA GLY A 56 -25.39 -15.94 11.16
C GLY A 56 -24.25 -16.72 10.52
N LEU A 57 -23.84 -17.83 11.15
CA LEU A 57 -22.78 -18.72 10.65
C LEU A 57 -23.36 -19.74 9.68
N GLN A 58 -22.74 -19.89 8.52
CA GLN A 58 -23.09 -20.92 7.53
C GLN A 58 -21.84 -21.52 6.89
N GLU A 59 -21.99 -22.73 6.40
CA GLU A 59 -20.99 -23.45 5.64
C GLU A 59 -21.47 -23.67 4.20
N PHE A 60 -20.56 -23.53 3.25
CA PHE A 60 -20.80 -23.70 1.83
C PHE A 60 -19.82 -24.73 1.26
N GLU A 61 -20.34 -25.84 0.79
CA GLU A 61 -19.55 -26.82 0.06
C GLU A 61 -19.35 -26.37 -1.38
N ALA A 62 -18.10 -26.34 -1.84
CA ALA A 62 -17.75 -25.88 -3.18
C ALA A 62 -16.94 -26.93 -3.95
N LYS A 63 -17.11 -27.01 -5.27
CA LYS A 63 -16.25 -27.82 -6.15
C LYS A 63 -14.88 -27.18 -6.35
N ALA A 64 -14.83 -25.84 -6.33
CA ALA A 64 -13.63 -25.04 -6.44
C ALA A 64 -13.82 -23.72 -5.69
N VAL A 65 -12.74 -23.18 -5.12
CA VAL A 65 -12.71 -21.87 -4.45
C VAL A 65 -11.68 -21.00 -5.15
N ILE A 66 -12.09 -19.80 -5.56
CA ILE A 66 -11.19 -18.78 -6.13
C ILE A 66 -11.00 -17.68 -5.10
N LEU A 67 -9.76 -17.49 -4.65
CA LEU A 67 -9.39 -16.41 -3.74
C LEU A 67 -9.11 -15.14 -4.54
N ALA A 68 -10.00 -14.14 -4.41
CA ALA A 68 -9.88 -12.85 -5.09
C ALA A 68 -9.98 -11.68 -4.09
N MET A 69 -9.39 -11.85 -2.91
CA MET A 69 -9.53 -10.98 -1.74
C MET A 69 -8.52 -9.82 -1.69
N GLY A 70 -7.76 -9.62 -2.76
CA GLY A 70 -6.73 -8.59 -2.82
C GLY A 70 -5.52 -8.90 -1.92
N CYS A 71 -4.79 -7.84 -1.58
CA CYS A 71 -3.56 -7.92 -0.80
C CYS A 71 -3.59 -6.85 0.30
N ARG A 72 -2.92 -7.15 1.41
CA ARG A 72 -2.69 -6.19 2.48
C ARG A 72 -1.22 -5.79 2.50
N GLU A 73 -0.97 -4.51 2.68
CA GLU A 73 0.36 -3.97 2.93
C GLU A 73 0.93 -4.52 4.24
N ARG A 74 2.25 -4.64 4.30
CA ARG A 74 2.92 -5.03 5.53
C ARG A 74 2.83 -3.90 6.55
N PRO A 75 2.21 -4.11 7.72
CA PRO A 75 2.22 -3.11 8.78
C PRO A 75 3.61 -3.02 9.41
N ARG A 76 3.88 -1.93 10.11
CA ARG A 76 5.15 -1.70 10.81
C ARG A 76 5.62 -2.91 11.64
N GLY A 77 4.70 -3.56 12.36
CA GLY A 77 5.03 -4.73 13.18
C GLY A 77 5.62 -5.89 12.39
N ALA A 78 5.15 -6.11 11.17
CA ALA A 78 5.68 -7.16 10.28
C ALA A 78 7.05 -6.80 9.68
N LEU A 79 7.39 -5.50 9.58
CA LEU A 79 8.68 -5.02 9.10
C LEU A 79 9.75 -5.00 10.21
N ALA A 80 9.33 -5.14 11.48
CA ALA A 80 10.20 -5.17 12.65
C ALA A 80 11.23 -4.01 12.71
N ILE A 81 10.85 -2.80 12.24
CA ILE A 81 11.74 -1.63 12.24
C ILE A 81 11.97 -1.18 13.68
N PRO A 82 13.24 -1.08 14.13
CA PRO A 82 13.58 -0.60 15.46
C PRO A 82 13.14 0.84 15.72
N GLY A 83 13.09 1.22 17.00
CA GLY A 83 12.79 2.58 17.44
C GLY A 83 11.43 2.76 18.08
N THR A 84 11.01 4.02 18.22
CA THR A 84 9.82 4.39 18.97
C THR A 84 8.53 4.10 18.20
N ARG A 85 7.41 3.98 18.93
CA ARG A 85 6.06 3.74 18.38
C ARG A 85 5.19 5.01 18.47
N CYS A 86 5.70 6.09 17.92
CA CYS A 86 5.02 7.38 17.86
C CYS A 86 3.97 7.43 16.74
N ALA A 87 3.11 8.45 16.76
CA ALA A 87 2.23 8.78 15.64
C ALA A 87 3.02 9.19 14.38
N GLY A 88 2.39 9.19 13.21
CA GLY A 88 3.02 9.59 11.95
C GLY A 88 3.56 8.42 11.10
N ILE A 89 3.31 7.18 11.51
CA ILE A 89 3.72 5.99 10.78
C ILE A 89 2.47 5.30 10.25
N TYR A 90 2.35 5.20 8.93
CA TYR A 90 1.16 4.66 8.27
C TYR A 90 1.57 3.68 7.16
N SER A 91 0.71 2.73 6.84
CA SER A 91 0.82 2.08 5.54
C SER A 91 0.44 3.06 4.42
N ALA A 92 0.99 2.88 3.22
CA ALA A 92 0.71 3.76 2.10
C ALA A 92 -0.79 3.78 1.75
N GLY A 93 -1.50 2.64 1.84
CA GLY A 93 -2.95 2.58 1.63
C GLY A 93 -3.75 3.30 2.71
N THR A 94 -3.33 3.27 3.97
CA THR A 94 -3.97 4.07 5.04
C THR A 94 -3.80 5.56 4.77
N ALA A 95 -2.60 5.99 4.37
CA ALA A 95 -2.36 7.38 3.99
C ALA A 95 -3.17 7.78 2.75
N GLN A 96 -3.29 6.88 1.76
CA GLN A 96 -4.12 7.08 0.59
C GLN A 96 -5.59 7.32 0.96
N ARG A 97 -6.12 6.51 1.87
CA ARG A 97 -7.48 6.70 2.38
C ARG A 97 -7.65 8.07 3.03
N PHE A 98 -6.76 8.46 3.93
CA PHE A 98 -6.82 9.76 4.58
C PHE A 98 -6.85 10.90 3.57
N VAL A 99 -5.95 10.89 2.60
CA VAL A 99 -5.85 11.97 1.61
C VAL A 99 -7.03 11.96 0.63
N ASN A 100 -7.41 10.79 0.11
CA ASN A 100 -8.36 10.70 -0.99
C ASN A 100 -9.82 10.67 -0.56
N LEU A 101 -10.13 10.07 0.60
CA LEU A 101 -11.50 9.87 1.07
C LEU A 101 -11.87 10.76 2.25
N GLU A 102 -10.94 10.96 3.17
CA GLU A 102 -11.21 11.68 4.42
C GLU A 102 -10.79 13.16 4.36
N GLY A 103 -9.99 13.55 3.35
CA GLY A 103 -9.48 14.92 3.20
C GLY A 103 -8.44 15.32 4.25
N TYR A 104 -7.81 14.35 4.92
CA TYR A 104 -6.78 14.60 5.93
C TYR A 104 -5.38 14.43 5.35
N MET A 105 -4.48 15.33 5.75
CA MET A 105 -3.07 15.27 5.42
C MET A 105 -2.30 14.51 6.50
N PRO A 106 -1.72 13.32 6.21
CA PRO A 106 -0.98 12.53 7.21
C PRO A 106 0.22 13.25 7.80
N GLY A 107 0.86 14.11 7.04
CA GLY A 107 1.96 14.96 7.48
C GLY A 107 2.57 15.79 6.36
N LYS A 108 3.62 16.54 6.66
CA LYS A 108 4.22 17.54 5.76
C LYS A 108 5.61 17.17 5.24
N ARG A 109 6.35 16.36 5.98
CA ARG A 109 7.71 15.92 5.63
C ARG A 109 7.74 14.40 5.65
N VAL A 110 7.76 13.79 4.48
CA VAL A 110 7.43 12.37 4.31
C VAL A 110 8.65 11.60 3.81
N VAL A 111 8.91 10.46 4.43
CA VAL A 111 9.76 9.39 3.90
C VAL A 111 8.88 8.21 3.56
N ILE A 112 9.11 7.56 2.43
CA ILE A 112 8.36 6.39 1.99
C ILE A 112 9.30 5.20 1.95
N LEU A 113 8.94 4.11 2.61
CA LEU A 113 9.66 2.84 2.58
C LEU A 113 8.93 1.84 1.68
N GLY A 114 9.54 1.55 0.56
CA GLY A 114 9.02 0.71 -0.50
C GLY A 114 8.70 1.50 -1.77
N SER A 115 9.16 0.98 -2.90
CA SER A 115 8.96 1.56 -4.24
C SER A 115 7.99 0.75 -5.10
N GLY A 116 7.05 0.04 -4.47
CA GLY A 116 5.89 -0.51 -5.15
C GLY A 116 4.95 0.60 -5.66
N ASP A 117 4.04 0.27 -6.57
CA ASP A 117 3.17 1.26 -7.21
C ASP A 117 2.40 2.15 -6.21
N ILE A 118 1.92 1.59 -5.11
CA ILE A 118 1.19 2.37 -4.09
C ILE A 118 2.10 3.41 -3.44
N GLY A 119 3.33 3.02 -3.07
CA GLY A 119 4.33 3.94 -2.51
C GLY A 119 4.67 5.08 -3.48
N LEU A 120 4.90 4.75 -4.75
CA LEU A 120 5.19 5.73 -5.82
C LEU A 120 4.01 6.69 -6.04
N ILE A 121 2.80 6.17 -6.15
CA ILE A 121 1.58 6.96 -6.31
C ILE A 121 1.37 7.89 -5.11
N MET A 122 1.64 7.41 -3.90
CA MET A 122 1.54 8.24 -2.71
C MET A 122 2.63 9.31 -2.62
N ALA A 123 3.85 9.04 -3.12
CA ALA A 123 4.88 10.07 -3.23
C ALA A 123 4.37 11.27 -4.04
N ARG A 124 3.86 11.01 -5.24
CA ARG A 124 3.25 12.04 -6.08
C ARG A 124 2.03 12.68 -5.41
N ARG A 125 1.13 11.89 -4.85
CA ARG A 125 -0.10 12.38 -4.25
C ARG A 125 0.16 13.33 -3.08
N MET A 126 1.06 12.95 -2.17
CA MET A 126 1.46 13.78 -1.04
C MET A 126 2.10 15.09 -1.49
N THR A 127 2.95 15.04 -2.50
CA THR A 127 3.59 16.23 -3.10
C THR A 127 2.54 17.18 -3.68
N LEU A 128 1.58 16.69 -4.45
CA LEU A 128 0.48 17.49 -5.01
C LEU A 128 -0.42 18.14 -3.94
N GLN A 129 -0.47 17.56 -2.74
CA GLN A 129 -1.18 18.13 -1.60
C GLN A 129 -0.30 19.05 -0.73
N GLY A 130 0.89 19.38 -1.19
CA GLY A 130 1.80 20.34 -0.54
C GLY A 130 2.72 19.74 0.53
N ALA A 131 2.84 18.42 0.64
CA ALA A 131 3.87 17.80 1.45
C ALA A 131 5.22 17.78 0.71
N LYS A 132 6.32 17.78 1.46
CA LYS A 132 7.65 17.52 0.94
C LYS A 132 7.99 16.04 1.13
N VAL A 133 8.01 15.28 0.07
CA VAL A 133 8.54 13.90 0.08
C VAL A 133 10.06 13.98 -0.01
N LEU A 134 10.75 13.49 1.02
CA LEU A 134 12.19 13.60 1.18
C LEU A 134 12.96 12.52 0.44
N ALA A 135 12.43 11.30 0.45
CA ALA A 135 12.95 10.15 -0.27
C ALA A 135 11.91 9.03 -0.37
N CYS A 136 12.06 8.23 -1.43
CA CYS A 136 11.51 6.89 -1.53
C CYS A 136 12.65 5.89 -1.32
N VAL A 137 12.54 5.01 -0.34
CA VAL A 137 13.58 4.08 0.10
C VAL A 137 13.19 2.68 -0.31
N GLU A 138 14.07 1.97 -0.99
CA GLU A 138 13.80 0.63 -1.51
C GLU A 138 14.90 -0.35 -1.08
N LEU A 139 14.47 -1.45 -0.47
CA LEU A 139 15.37 -2.50 0.00
C LEU A 139 16.11 -3.21 -1.13
N MET A 140 15.43 -3.39 -2.27
CA MET A 140 15.99 -4.07 -3.42
C MET A 140 16.87 -3.12 -4.26
N PRO A 141 17.79 -3.65 -5.09
CA PRO A 141 18.59 -2.85 -6.02
C PRO A 141 17.78 -2.35 -7.23
N TYR A 142 16.48 -2.55 -7.24
CA TYR A 142 15.54 -2.11 -8.26
C TYR A 142 14.17 -1.79 -7.66
N SER A 143 13.41 -0.92 -8.30
CA SER A 143 12.02 -0.66 -7.93
C SER A 143 11.11 -1.77 -8.44
N SER A 144 10.14 -2.18 -7.62
CA SER A 144 9.09 -3.13 -8.03
C SER A 144 7.89 -2.46 -8.70
N GLY A 145 7.84 -1.14 -8.72
CA GLY A 145 6.80 -0.37 -9.38
C GLY A 145 6.98 -0.28 -10.89
N LEU A 146 5.92 0.05 -11.59
CA LEU A 146 5.95 0.26 -13.05
C LEU A 146 6.85 1.45 -13.41
N ASN A 147 7.63 1.32 -14.49
CA ASN A 147 8.54 2.37 -14.96
C ASN A 147 7.84 3.73 -15.14
N ARG A 148 6.61 3.75 -15.67
CA ARG A 148 5.83 4.99 -15.79
C ARG A 148 5.58 5.66 -14.45
N ASN A 149 5.37 4.90 -13.37
CA ASN A 149 5.15 5.43 -12.04
C ASN A 149 6.46 5.95 -11.43
N ILE A 150 7.61 5.33 -11.73
CA ILE A 150 8.91 5.88 -11.34
C ILE A 150 9.11 7.27 -11.95
N VAL A 151 8.84 7.41 -13.25
CA VAL A 151 8.95 8.71 -13.93
C VAL A 151 7.94 9.71 -13.35
N GLN A 152 6.64 9.41 -13.47
CA GLN A 152 5.55 10.33 -13.13
C GLN A 152 5.38 10.63 -11.64
N CYS A 153 5.90 9.79 -10.76
CA CYS A 153 5.71 9.94 -9.32
C CYS A 153 6.98 10.36 -8.57
N LEU A 154 8.15 10.09 -9.12
CA LEU A 154 9.41 10.47 -8.49
C LEU A 154 10.20 11.46 -9.33
N GLN A 155 10.53 11.12 -10.60
CA GLN A 155 11.42 11.94 -11.43
C GLN A 155 10.80 13.30 -11.75
N ASP A 156 9.53 13.37 -12.13
CA ASP A 156 8.82 14.62 -12.43
C ASP A 156 8.72 15.58 -11.21
N TYR A 157 9.01 15.08 -10.00
CA TYR A 157 8.95 15.84 -8.75
C TYR A 157 10.30 15.92 -8.01
N ASP A 158 11.39 15.50 -8.65
CA ASP A 158 12.74 15.47 -8.06
C ASP A 158 12.79 14.72 -6.72
N ILE A 159 12.01 13.66 -6.56
CA ILE A 159 12.00 12.83 -5.35
C ILE A 159 13.09 11.76 -5.48
N PRO A 160 14.08 11.74 -4.55
CA PRO A 160 15.14 10.74 -4.59
C PRO A 160 14.60 9.31 -4.39
N LEU A 161 15.08 8.37 -5.22
CA LEU A 161 14.88 6.93 -5.06
C LEU A 161 16.18 6.31 -4.55
N LEU A 162 16.18 5.85 -3.30
CA LEU A 162 17.32 5.22 -2.66
C LEU A 162 17.18 3.70 -2.74
N LEU A 163 17.80 3.10 -3.75
CA LEU A 163 17.84 1.65 -3.96
C LEU A 163 18.89 1.00 -3.05
N SER A 164 18.68 -0.26 -2.65
CA SER A 164 19.51 -0.98 -1.70
C SER A 164 19.65 -0.26 -0.37
N HIS A 165 18.53 0.34 0.11
CA HIS A 165 18.46 1.02 1.39
C HIS A 165 17.24 0.56 2.18
N THR A 166 17.30 0.72 3.50
CA THR A 166 16.17 0.46 4.39
C THR A 166 16.15 1.43 5.55
N VAL A 167 14.99 1.58 6.19
CA VAL A 167 14.85 2.30 7.46
C VAL A 167 15.33 1.40 8.58
N THR A 168 16.35 1.85 9.31
CA THR A 168 16.98 1.09 10.38
C THR A 168 16.61 1.58 11.78
N ASN A 169 16.08 2.81 11.90
CA ASN A 169 15.61 3.31 13.18
C ASN A 169 14.51 4.36 12.99
N ILE A 170 13.61 4.44 13.97
CA ILE A 170 12.52 5.40 14.04
C ILE A 170 12.65 6.20 15.34
N ARG A 171 12.65 7.52 15.23
CA ARG A 171 12.80 8.43 16.35
C ARG A 171 11.62 9.39 16.43
N GLY A 172 11.11 9.57 17.62
CA GLY A 172 10.03 10.50 17.95
C GLY A 172 9.43 10.14 19.30
N ARG A 173 8.71 11.06 19.92
CA ARG A 173 8.03 10.84 21.19
C ARG A 173 6.52 10.71 20.98
N GLU A 174 5.81 11.79 20.81
CA GLU A 174 4.38 11.79 20.50
C GLU A 174 4.14 11.53 19.02
N ARG A 175 4.95 12.15 18.17
CA ARG A 175 4.94 12.03 16.72
C ARG A 175 6.34 11.75 16.21
N LEU A 176 6.42 11.22 15.00
CA LEU A 176 7.66 10.99 14.27
C LEU A 176 8.44 12.29 14.12
N GLU A 177 9.72 12.27 14.47
CA GLU A 177 10.68 13.38 14.34
C GLU A 177 11.75 13.08 13.31
N GLY A 178 11.96 11.81 13.02
CA GLY A 178 12.92 11.39 12.01
C GLY A 178 13.07 9.89 11.91
N VAL A 179 13.73 9.48 10.85
CA VAL A 179 14.13 8.10 10.58
C VAL A 179 15.59 8.04 10.16
N THR A 180 16.26 6.96 10.53
CA THR A 180 17.59 6.61 10.04
C THR A 180 17.44 5.65 8.87
N VAL A 181 18.09 5.93 7.76
CA VAL A 181 18.13 5.08 6.57
C VAL A 181 19.57 4.63 6.36
N SER A 182 19.80 3.35 6.12
CA SER A 182 21.12 2.80 5.82
C SER A 182 21.12 2.00 4.52
N ARG A 183 22.26 1.97 3.85
CA ARG A 183 22.48 1.02 2.76
C ARG A 183 22.43 -0.42 3.28
N VAL A 184 22.06 -1.35 2.42
CA VAL A 184 22.09 -2.77 2.72
C VAL A 184 23.03 -3.52 1.78
N ASP A 185 23.60 -4.59 2.29
CA ASP A 185 24.40 -5.55 1.54
C ASP A 185 23.53 -6.49 0.68
N GLU A 186 24.16 -7.43 -0.02
CA GLU A 186 23.50 -8.45 -0.85
C GLU A 186 22.56 -9.36 -0.03
N ASN A 187 22.81 -9.50 1.26
CA ASN A 187 21.98 -10.26 2.21
C ASN A 187 20.88 -9.38 2.83
N ARG A 188 20.71 -8.14 2.38
CA ARG A 188 19.75 -7.14 2.88
C ARG A 188 20.02 -6.74 4.34
N ARG A 189 21.25 -6.79 4.79
CA ARG A 189 21.68 -6.37 6.12
C ARG A 189 22.21 -4.96 6.05
N PRO A 190 21.83 -4.08 7.01
CA PRO A 190 22.36 -2.73 7.06
C PRO A 190 23.89 -2.70 7.16
N ILE A 191 24.50 -1.84 6.36
CA ILE A 191 25.97 -1.63 6.35
C ILE A 191 26.29 -0.52 7.34
N PRO A 192 27.06 -0.78 8.42
CA PRO A 192 27.46 0.25 9.38
C PRO A 192 28.26 1.37 8.72
N GLY A 193 28.05 2.60 9.18
CA GLY A 193 28.71 3.79 8.64
C GLY A 193 28.06 4.37 7.38
N THR A 194 26.90 3.85 6.97
CA THR A 194 26.12 4.37 5.82
C THR A 194 24.84 5.06 6.23
N GLU A 195 24.67 5.31 7.53
CA GLU A 195 23.47 5.89 8.12
C GLU A 195 23.24 7.32 7.62
N GLN A 196 22.03 7.59 7.20
CA GLN A 196 21.55 8.92 6.81
C GLN A 196 20.32 9.26 7.65
N GLU A 197 20.33 10.44 8.27
CA GLU A 197 19.21 10.94 9.07
C GLU A 197 18.24 11.76 8.20
N PHE A 198 16.96 11.41 8.25
CA PHE A 198 15.88 12.17 7.64
C PHE A 198 14.98 12.76 8.73
N HIS A 199 14.97 14.08 8.86
CA HIS A 199 14.00 14.77 9.71
C HIS A 199 12.64 14.82 9.03
N CYS A 200 11.73 13.99 9.47
CA CYS A 200 10.38 13.83 8.89
C CYS A 200 9.34 13.65 9.99
N ASP A 201 8.11 14.03 9.70
CA ASP A 201 6.94 13.86 10.57
C ASP A 201 6.05 12.70 10.16
N THR A 202 6.37 12.08 9.02
CA THR A 202 5.58 10.98 8.46
C THR A 202 6.47 9.96 7.77
N LEU A 203 6.24 8.68 8.11
CA LEU A 203 6.81 7.52 7.43
C LEU A 203 5.66 6.70 6.82
N LEU A 204 5.68 6.51 5.51
CA LEU A 204 4.80 5.58 4.79
C LEU A 204 5.53 4.26 4.56
N LEU A 205 4.79 3.15 4.78
CA LEU A 205 5.28 1.76 4.66
C LEU A 205 4.54 1.05 3.54
#